data_e899e1df538119de9291b65124ec0d41
#
_entry.id   e899e1df538119de9291b65124ec0d41
#
_cell.length_a   1.000
_cell.length_b   1.000
_cell.length_c   1.000
_cell.angle_alpha   90.00
_cell.angle_beta   90.00
_cell.angle_gamma   90.00
#
_symmetry.space_group_name_H-M   'P 1'
#
loop_
_entity.id
_entity.type
_entity.pdbx_description
1 polymer ?
#
loop_
_entity_poly.entity_id
_entity_poly.type
_entity_poly.pdbx_seq_one_letter_code
_entity_poly.pdbx_strand_id
1 'polypeptide(L)'
;MREQRHRLIFIDETGTTTKMTRLRGRARKGERLNAKAPFGHWGTQTFVAGLRCDGLVAPWVIDAPMNRAIFEAYVETQLLPVLQPGDVVILDNLSSHKSETAERAIRSKGAWMLFLPPYSPDLNPIEMAFAKLKAHLRSAAARTIDALWRAIGNICALFSPDECSNY
;
A
#
# COMPACT_ATOMS: atom_id res chain seq x y z
N MET A 1 -24.93 -6.87 -3.83
CA MET A 1 -23.54 -6.39 -3.92
C MET A 1 -22.96 -5.86 -2.60
N ARG A 2 -23.74 -5.23 -1.70
CA ARG A 2 -23.22 -4.78 -0.38
C ARG A 2 -22.75 -5.92 0.53
N GLU A 3 -23.34 -7.11 0.44
CA GLU A 3 -23.05 -8.26 1.31
C GLU A 3 -21.72 -8.99 1.00
N GLN A 4 -21.00 -8.66 -0.08
CA GLN A 4 -19.78 -9.36 -0.49
C GLN A 4 -18.52 -8.50 -0.42
N ARG A 5 -18.57 -7.29 0.16
CA ARG A 5 -17.40 -6.39 0.25
C ARG A 5 -16.24 -7.03 1.02
N HIS A 6 -16.54 -7.87 2.02
CA HIS A 6 -15.53 -8.56 2.81
C HIS A 6 -14.65 -9.51 2.00
N ARG A 7 -15.09 -9.89 0.78
CA ARG A 7 -14.33 -10.76 -0.14
C ARG A 7 -13.37 -10.00 -1.04
N LEU A 8 -13.50 -8.68 -1.14
CA LEU A 8 -12.67 -7.87 -2.03
C LEU A 8 -11.36 -7.51 -1.34
N ILE A 9 -10.25 -7.69 -2.05
CA ILE A 9 -8.91 -7.29 -1.62
C ILE A 9 -8.29 -6.49 -2.75
N PHE A 10 -8.11 -5.20 -2.54
CA PHE A 10 -7.43 -4.32 -3.49
C PHE A 10 -5.94 -4.31 -3.15
N ILE A 11 -5.09 -4.72 -4.08
CA ILE A 11 -3.64 -4.77 -3.90
C ILE A 11 -2.98 -3.73 -4.79
N ASP A 12 -2.02 -3.03 -4.22
CA ASP A 12 -1.19 -2.07 -4.93
C ASP A 12 0.13 -1.85 -4.19
N GLU A 13 1.08 -1.16 -4.84
CA GLU A 13 2.34 -0.76 -4.23
C GLU A 13 2.55 0.74 -4.28
N THR A 14 3.34 1.24 -3.32
CA THR A 14 3.72 2.65 -3.28
C THR A 14 5.14 2.83 -2.78
N GLY A 15 5.83 3.83 -3.34
CA GLY A 15 7.16 4.23 -2.87
C GLY A 15 7.09 4.97 -1.54
N THR A 16 7.94 4.57 -0.59
CA THR A 16 8.18 5.25 0.67
C THR A 16 9.66 5.61 0.79
N THR A 17 10.00 6.72 1.43
CA THR A 17 11.39 7.21 1.43
C THR A 17 11.74 7.94 2.71
N THR A 18 12.99 7.85 3.12
CA THR A 18 13.53 8.53 4.32
C THR A 18 13.60 10.06 4.19
N LYS A 19 13.33 10.62 3.00
CA LYS A 19 13.25 12.07 2.81
C LYS A 19 11.85 12.66 3.01
N MET A 20 10.84 11.84 3.30
CA MET A 20 9.47 12.32 3.49
C MET A 20 9.41 13.38 4.58
N THR A 21 8.77 14.51 4.27
CA THR A 21 8.56 15.64 5.17
C THR A 21 7.22 16.30 4.84
N ARG A 22 6.73 17.11 5.76
CA ARG A 22 5.49 17.84 5.57
C ARG A 22 5.60 18.76 4.34
N LEU A 23 4.62 18.69 3.46
CA LEU A 23 4.59 19.48 2.20
C LEU A 23 4.02 20.88 2.42
N ARG A 24 3.31 21.10 3.53
CA ARG A 24 2.61 22.34 3.84
C ARG A 24 2.76 22.64 5.33
N GLY A 25 2.72 23.92 5.67
CA GLY A 25 2.69 24.43 7.05
C GLY A 25 1.92 25.73 7.11
N ARG A 26 1.83 26.32 8.29
CA ARG A 26 1.15 27.60 8.54
C ARG A 26 2.15 28.59 9.15
N ALA A 27 2.12 29.84 8.69
CA ALA A 27 2.80 30.96 9.27
C ALA A 27 1.78 32.08 9.51
N ARG A 28 2.15 33.09 10.30
CA ARG A 28 1.31 34.28 10.45
C ARG A 28 1.17 35.00 9.13
N LYS A 29 0.06 35.71 8.95
CA LYS A 29 -0.16 36.51 7.75
C LYS A 29 1.01 37.51 7.58
N GLY A 30 1.63 37.48 6.41
CA GLY A 30 2.79 38.34 6.09
C GLY A 30 4.16 37.75 6.44
N GLU A 31 4.21 36.59 7.11
CA GLU A 31 5.46 35.90 7.43
C GLU A 31 5.72 34.75 6.46
N ARG A 32 7.00 34.57 6.08
CA ARG A 32 7.43 33.43 5.25
C ARG A 32 7.56 32.18 6.11
N LEU A 33 6.92 31.08 5.71
CA LEU A 33 7.12 29.79 6.34
C LEU A 33 8.53 29.27 6.00
N ASN A 34 9.38 29.13 7.01
CA ASN A 34 10.68 28.49 6.90
C ASN A 34 10.61 27.09 7.52
N ALA A 35 11.01 26.09 6.74
CA ALA A 35 11.10 24.70 7.22
C ALA A 35 12.40 24.06 6.71
N LYS A 36 12.97 23.17 7.53
CA LYS A 36 14.15 22.40 7.13
C LYS A 36 13.71 21.20 6.30
N ALA A 37 14.25 21.04 5.10
CA ALA A 37 14.11 19.83 4.29
C ALA A 37 15.29 18.89 4.55
N PRO A 38 15.08 17.56 4.52
CA PRO A 38 16.17 16.60 4.59
C PRO A 38 17.11 16.77 3.41
N PHE A 39 18.42 16.70 3.68
CA PHE A 39 19.47 16.79 2.68
C PHE A 39 20.34 15.53 2.73
N GLY A 40 20.88 15.09 1.58
CA GLY A 40 21.78 13.94 1.45
C GLY A 40 21.15 12.77 0.68
N HIS A 41 21.70 11.57 0.88
CA HIS A 41 21.19 10.34 0.27
C HIS A 41 19.95 9.84 0.98
N TRP A 42 19.00 9.31 0.20
CA TRP A 42 17.76 8.77 0.71
C TRP A 42 17.63 7.28 0.41
N GLY A 43 17.12 6.55 1.37
CA GLY A 43 16.60 5.20 1.13
C GLY A 43 15.18 5.29 0.56
N THR A 44 14.94 4.65 -0.57
CA THR A 44 13.60 4.45 -1.13
C THR A 44 13.24 2.98 -0.96
N GLN A 45 12.04 2.72 -0.44
CA GLN A 45 11.50 1.40 -0.21
C GLN A 45 10.18 1.26 -0.94
N THR A 46 9.86 0.09 -1.46
CA THR A 46 8.53 -0.24 -1.96
C THR A 46 7.69 -0.83 -0.83
N PHE A 47 6.54 -0.23 -0.57
CA PHE A 47 5.53 -0.78 0.32
C PHE A 47 4.40 -1.35 -0.51
N VAL A 48 4.03 -2.61 -0.27
CA VAL A 48 2.90 -3.28 -0.89
C VAL A 48 1.96 -3.77 0.20
N ALA A 49 0.67 -3.69 -0.04
CA ALA A 49 -0.36 -4.19 0.86
C ALA A 49 -1.66 -4.49 0.11
N GLY A 50 -2.56 -5.20 0.77
CA GLY A 50 -3.95 -5.34 0.36
C GLY A 50 -4.88 -4.51 1.25
N LEU A 51 -5.92 -3.93 0.68
CA LEU A 51 -7.00 -3.27 1.41
C LEU A 51 -8.23 -4.17 1.37
N ARG A 52 -8.71 -4.58 2.56
CA ARG A 52 -10.04 -5.13 2.79
C ARG A 52 -10.96 -4.09 3.43
N CYS A 53 -12.23 -4.37 3.49
CA CYS A 53 -13.20 -3.51 4.17
C CYS A 53 -12.98 -3.40 5.69
N ASP A 54 -12.17 -4.25 6.28
CA ASP A 54 -11.88 -4.31 7.72
C ASP A 54 -10.44 -3.94 8.09
N GLY A 55 -9.57 -3.66 7.12
CA GLY A 55 -8.20 -3.25 7.39
C GLY A 55 -7.23 -3.46 6.24
N LEU A 56 -5.98 -3.10 6.48
CA LEU A 56 -4.85 -3.46 5.62
C LEU A 56 -4.41 -4.90 5.93
N VAL A 57 -4.19 -5.70 4.87
CA VAL A 57 -3.75 -7.09 4.96
C VAL A 57 -2.48 -7.29 4.14
N ALA A 58 -1.69 -8.31 4.50
CA ALA A 58 -0.47 -8.68 3.80
C ALA A 58 0.50 -7.50 3.56
N PRO A 59 0.80 -6.62 4.55
CA PRO A 59 1.73 -5.53 4.35
C PRO A 59 3.16 -6.07 4.21
N TRP A 60 3.90 -5.56 3.23
CA TRP A 60 5.30 -5.90 3.03
C TRP A 60 6.12 -4.68 2.57
N VAL A 61 7.33 -4.53 3.12
CA VAL A 61 8.28 -3.49 2.71
C VAL A 61 9.47 -4.16 2.05
N ILE A 62 9.87 -3.63 0.88
CA ILE A 62 10.88 -4.24 0.02
C ILE A 62 11.91 -3.17 -0.35
N ASP A 63 13.20 -3.52 -0.24
CA ASP A 63 14.31 -2.65 -0.68
C ASP A 63 14.63 -2.89 -2.17
N ALA A 64 13.60 -2.83 -3.00
CA ALA A 64 13.71 -2.95 -4.46
C ALA A 64 12.45 -2.39 -5.14
N PRO A 65 12.53 -1.99 -6.42
CA PRO A 65 11.34 -1.71 -7.21
C PRO A 65 10.54 -2.98 -7.48
N MET A 66 9.21 -2.87 -7.54
CA MET A 66 8.34 -3.99 -7.87
C MET A 66 8.67 -4.57 -9.25
N ASN A 67 8.76 -5.88 -9.32
CA ASN A 67 8.87 -6.65 -10.56
C ASN A 67 8.11 -7.97 -10.40
N ARG A 68 8.02 -8.75 -11.49
CA ARG A 68 7.27 -10.01 -11.49
C ARG A 68 7.74 -11.00 -10.41
N ALA A 69 9.04 -11.20 -10.25
CA ALA A 69 9.58 -12.15 -9.27
C ALA A 69 9.26 -11.72 -7.83
N ILE A 70 9.37 -10.42 -7.54
CA ILE A 70 8.99 -9.85 -6.24
C ILE A 70 7.49 -9.96 -6.01
N PHE A 71 6.68 -9.73 -7.05
CA PHE A 71 5.23 -9.90 -6.95
C PHE A 71 4.84 -11.35 -6.67
N GLU A 72 5.46 -12.32 -7.34
CA GLU A 72 5.26 -13.75 -7.08
C GLU A 72 5.63 -14.12 -5.64
N ALA A 73 6.79 -13.64 -5.15
CA ALA A 73 7.22 -13.84 -3.77
C ALA A 73 6.25 -13.18 -2.76
N TYR A 74 5.74 -11.98 -3.06
CA TYR A 74 4.72 -11.32 -2.25
C TYR A 74 3.44 -12.16 -2.16
N VAL A 75 2.96 -12.63 -3.30
CA VAL A 75 1.76 -13.47 -3.34
C VAL A 75 1.97 -14.71 -2.47
N GLU A 76 3.09 -15.43 -2.67
CA GLU A 76 3.36 -16.68 -1.98
C GLU A 76 3.54 -16.51 -0.47
N THR A 77 4.29 -15.49 -0.04
CA THR A 77 4.73 -15.34 1.35
C THR A 77 3.81 -14.49 2.20
N GLN A 78 3.15 -13.49 1.62
CA GLN A 78 2.34 -12.52 2.36
C GLN A 78 0.84 -12.65 2.07
N LEU A 79 0.47 -12.81 0.80
CA LEU A 79 -0.93 -12.78 0.41
C LEU A 79 -1.64 -14.12 0.64
N LEU A 80 -1.07 -15.24 0.16
CA LEU A 80 -1.69 -16.58 0.30
C LEU A 80 -2.06 -16.97 1.73
N PRO A 81 -1.28 -16.62 2.78
CA PRO A 81 -1.64 -16.93 4.16
C PRO A 81 -2.93 -16.26 4.64
N VAL A 82 -3.31 -15.12 4.05
CA VAL A 82 -4.49 -14.34 4.47
C VAL A 82 -5.69 -14.51 3.55
N LEU A 83 -5.51 -15.20 2.41
CA LEU A 83 -6.60 -15.47 1.47
C LEU A 83 -7.56 -16.54 2.01
N GLN A 84 -8.84 -16.33 1.74
CA GLN A 84 -9.92 -17.26 2.00
C GLN A 84 -10.60 -17.70 0.70
N PRO A 85 -11.18 -18.91 0.65
CA PRO A 85 -11.97 -19.34 -0.50
C PRO A 85 -13.08 -18.35 -0.83
N GLY A 86 -13.16 -17.94 -2.08
CA GLY A 86 -14.12 -16.98 -2.56
C GLY A 86 -13.65 -15.53 -2.52
N ASP A 87 -12.45 -15.23 -2.05
CA ASP A 87 -11.86 -13.89 -2.14
C ASP A 87 -11.62 -13.48 -3.58
N VAL A 88 -11.71 -12.18 -3.84
CA VAL A 88 -11.41 -11.56 -5.13
C VAL A 88 -10.25 -10.58 -4.94
N VAL A 89 -9.09 -10.92 -5.46
CA VAL A 89 -7.89 -10.09 -5.46
C VAL A 89 -7.94 -9.16 -6.66
N ILE A 90 -8.02 -7.87 -6.41
CA ILE A 90 -8.15 -6.83 -7.43
C ILE A 90 -6.82 -6.06 -7.52
N LEU A 91 -6.29 -5.95 -8.71
CA LEU A 91 -4.99 -5.35 -9.02
C LEU A 91 -5.13 -4.35 -10.16
N ASP A 92 -4.20 -3.42 -10.23
CA ASP A 92 -4.05 -2.62 -11.43
C ASP A 92 -3.55 -3.48 -12.63
N ASN A 93 -3.55 -2.91 -13.82
CA ASN A 93 -3.22 -3.62 -15.05
C ASN A 93 -1.73 -3.53 -15.42
N LEU A 94 -0.82 -3.43 -14.43
CA LEU A 94 0.62 -3.41 -14.68
C LEU A 94 1.15 -4.77 -15.13
N SER A 95 2.17 -4.73 -15.98
CA SER A 95 2.82 -5.95 -16.50
C SER A 95 3.51 -6.78 -15.41
N SER A 96 3.98 -6.14 -14.34
CA SER A 96 4.58 -6.80 -13.17
C SER A 96 3.60 -7.72 -12.44
N HIS A 97 2.30 -7.40 -12.47
CA HIS A 97 1.24 -8.17 -11.81
C HIS A 97 0.70 -9.32 -12.68
N LYS A 98 1.05 -9.34 -13.99
CA LYS A 98 0.61 -10.39 -14.92
C LYS A 98 1.52 -11.62 -14.83
N SER A 99 1.30 -12.44 -13.82
CA SER A 99 2.02 -13.70 -13.60
C SER A 99 1.04 -14.87 -13.51
N GLU A 100 1.22 -15.84 -14.41
CA GLU A 100 0.45 -17.10 -14.37
C GLU A 100 0.75 -17.90 -13.10
N THR A 101 1.97 -17.80 -12.57
CA THR A 101 2.37 -18.45 -11.31
C THR A 101 1.58 -17.89 -10.14
N ALA A 102 1.54 -16.55 -10.02
CA ALA A 102 0.76 -15.87 -8.98
C ALA A 102 -0.74 -16.16 -9.12
N GLU A 103 -1.28 -16.14 -10.34
CA GLU A 103 -2.69 -16.45 -10.59
C GLU A 103 -3.04 -17.88 -10.18
N ARG A 104 -2.22 -18.86 -10.56
CA ARG A 104 -2.42 -20.27 -10.15
C ARG A 104 -2.36 -20.44 -8.64
N ALA A 105 -1.42 -19.75 -7.97
CA ALA A 105 -1.29 -19.78 -6.52
C ALA A 105 -2.54 -19.21 -5.82
N ILE A 106 -3.05 -18.06 -6.28
CA ILE A 106 -4.29 -17.46 -5.76
C ILE A 106 -5.48 -18.40 -6.00
N ARG A 107 -5.61 -18.97 -7.19
CA ARG A 107 -6.67 -19.93 -7.52
C ARG A 107 -6.61 -21.20 -6.66
N SER A 108 -5.42 -21.66 -6.29
CA SER A 108 -5.27 -22.84 -5.42
C SER A 108 -5.87 -22.64 -4.02
N LYS A 109 -6.02 -21.38 -3.59
CA LYS A 109 -6.73 -21.00 -2.36
C LYS A 109 -8.24 -20.85 -2.53
N GLY A 110 -8.77 -21.09 -3.75
CA GLY A 110 -10.18 -20.85 -4.06
C GLY A 110 -10.52 -19.37 -4.21
N ALA A 111 -9.51 -18.52 -4.41
CA ALA A 111 -9.66 -17.08 -4.65
C ALA A 111 -9.54 -16.76 -6.16
N TRP A 112 -9.90 -15.54 -6.54
CA TRP A 112 -9.93 -15.08 -7.92
C TRP A 112 -9.04 -13.86 -8.08
N MET A 113 -8.46 -13.69 -9.26
CA MET A 113 -7.65 -12.54 -9.61
C MET A 113 -8.38 -11.72 -10.69
N LEU A 114 -8.51 -10.41 -10.46
CA LEU A 114 -9.19 -9.48 -11.35
C LEU A 114 -8.31 -8.26 -11.57
N PHE A 115 -8.17 -7.83 -12.82
CA PHE A 115 -7.45 -6.60 -13.16
C PHE A 115 -8.41 -5.44 -13.38
N LEU A 116 -8.07 -4.29 -12.82
CA LEU A 116 -8.75 -3.04 -13.11
C LEU A 116 -8.51 -2.63 -14.59
N PRO A 117 -9.41 -1.84 -15.17
CA PRO A 117 -9.17 -1.25 -16.49
C PRO A 117 -7.86 -0.44 -16.49
N PRO A 118 -7.16 -0.35 -17.62
CA PRO A 118 -5.98 0.50 -17.73
C PRO A 118 -6.30 1.96 -17.35
N TYR A 119 -5.37 2.62 -16.65
CA TYR A 119 -5.49 4.04 -16.26
C TYR A 119 -6.73 4.39 -15.44
N SER A 120 -7.16 3.51 -14.53
CA SER A 120 -8.34 3.71 -13.70
C SER A 120 -8.01 3.72 -12.19
N PRO A 121 -7.15 4.64 -11.70
CA PRO A 121 -6.81 4.72 -10.28
C PRO A 121 -8.04 5.07 -9.41
N ASP A 122 -9.03 5.75 -9.97
CA ASP A 122 -10.28 6.10 -9.28
C ASP A 122 -11.10 4.88 -8.85
N LEU A 123 -10.84 3.71 -9.45
CA LEU A 123 -11.46 2.44 -9.10
C LEU A 123 -10.66 1.66 -8.05
N ASN A 124 -9.50 2.19 -7.61
CA ASN A 124 -8.63 1.53 -6.66
C ASN A 124 -8.65 2.24 -5.29
N PRO A 125 -9.49 1.81 -4.34
CA PRO A 125 -9.65 2.47 -3.04
C PRO A 125 -8.37 2.44 -2.18
N ILE A 126 -7.43 1.53 -2.43
CA ILE A 126 -6.17 1.47 -1.68
C ILE A 126 -5.32 2.73 -1.86
N GLU A 127 -5.53 3.48 -2.94
CA GLU A 127 -4.84 4.76 -3.15
C GLU A 127 -5.19 5.80 -2.06
N MET A 128 -6.41 5.77 -1.53
CA MET A 128 -6.80 6.61 -0.38
C MET A 128 -6.08 6.16 0.89
N ALA A 129 -5.97 4.85 1.11
CA ALA A 129 -5.19 4.30 2.21
C ALA A 129 -3.70 4.69 2.11
N PHE A 130 -3.12 4.64 0.91
CA PHE A 130 -1.73 5.07 0.68
C PHE A 130 -1.55 6.58 0.85
N ALA A 131 -2.53 7.40 0.51
CA ALA A 131 -2.50 8.83 0.78
C ALA A 131 -2.42 9.11 2.29
N LYS A 132 -3.23 8.42 3.11
CA LYS A 132 -3.17 8.48 4.58
C LYS A 132 -1.82 7.98 5.10
N LEU A 133 -1.34 6.81 4.64
CA LEU A 133 -0.03 6.28 5.01
C LEU A 133 1.07 7.32 4.79
N LYS A 134 1.13 7.91 3.59
CA LYS A 134 2.13 8.92 3.24
C LYS A 134 2.01 10.19 4.08
N ALA A 135 0.80 10.62 4.45
CA ALA A 135 0.59 11.76 5.33
C ALA A 135 1.19 11.51 6.73
N HIS A 136 0.95 10.33 7.29
CA HIS A 136 1.54 9.93 8.57
C HIS A 136 3.07 9.78 8.49
N LEU A 137 3.61 9.19 7.42
CA LEU A 137 5.06 9.08 7.21
C LEU A 137 5.75 10.44 7.11
N ARG A 138 5.12 11.42 6.44
CA ARG A 138 5.62 12.80 6.39
C ARG A 138 5.65 13.45 7.78
N SER A 139 4.67 13.14 8.62
CA SER A 139 4.63 13.62 10.01
C SER A 139 5.63 12.91 10.90
N ALA A 140 5.84 11.61 10.72
CA ALA A 140 6.82 10.81 11.45
C ALA A 140 8.25 11.23 11.14
N ALA A 141 8.51 11.76 9.94
CA ALA A 141 9.81 12.26 9.51
C ALA A 141 10.96 11.27 9.74
N ALA A 142 10.73 9.97 9.50
CA ALA A 142 11.73 8.91 9.64
C ALA A 142 12.93 9.16 8.72
N ARG A 143 14.16 9.10 9.26
CA ARG A 143 15.39 9.43 8.53
C ARG A 143 16.30 8.23 8.32
N THR A 144 15.94 7.07 8.84
CA THR A 144 16.63 5.79 8.62
C THR A 144 15.63 4.75 8.10
N ILE A 145 16.14 3.73 7.43
CA ILE A 145 15.32 2.62 6.92
C ILE A 145 14.58 1.91 8.07
N ASP A 146 15.28 1.62 9.17
CA ASP A 146 14.66 0.97 10.33
C ASP A 146 13.53 1.80 10.96
N ALA A 147 13.74 3.13 11.06
CA ALA A 147 12.73 4.04 11.57
C ALA A 147 11.53 4.13 10.60
N LEU A 148 11.78 4.09 9.28
CA LEU A 148 10.74 4.07 8.26
C LEU A 148 9.90 2.80 8.35
N TRP A 149 10.51 1.63 8.47
CA TRP A 149 9.82 0.35 8.61
C TRP A 149 8.95 0.29 9.86
N ARG A 150 9.49 0.75 11.01
CA ARG A 150 8.71 0.84 12.26
C ARG A 150 7.54 1.80 12.13
N ALA A 151 7.75 2.95 11.48
CA ALA A 151 6.67 3.91 11.24
C ALA A 151 5.56 3.30 10.36
N ILE A 152 5.91 2.60 9.29
CA ILE A 152 4.95 1.90 8.42
C ILE A 152 4.14 0.89 9.23
N GLY A 153 4.80 0.03 10.02
CA GLY A 153 4.12 -0.96 10.86
C GLY A 153 3.14 -0.33 11.84
N ASN A 154 3.54 0.74 12.53
CA ASN A 154 2.67 1.48 13.45
C ASN A 154 1.48 2.13 12.74
N ILE A 155 1.69 2.68 11.54
CA ILE A 155 0.64 3.33 10.77
C ILE A 155 -0.37 2.30 10.24
N CYS A 156 0.06 1.11 9.84
CA CYS A 156 -0.85 0.04 9.41
C CYS A 156 -1.89 -0.31 10.49
N ALA A 157 -1.52 -0.21 11.77
CA ALA A 157 -2.43 -0.43 12.90
C ALA A 157 -3.47 0.70 13.11
N LEU A 158 -3.33 1.84 12.42
CA LEU A 158 -4.26 2.98 12.53
C LEU A 158 -5.45 2.91 11.56
N PHE A 159 -5.51 1.88 10.72
CA PHE A 159 -6.62 1.70 9.78
C PHE A 159 -7.75 0.93 10.47
N SER A 160 -8.84 1.63 10.80
CA SER A 160 -10.02 1.02 11.41
C SER A 160 -10.92 0.37 10.36
N PRO A 161 -11.72 -0.64 10.74
CA PRO A 161 -12.72 -1.25 9.86
C PRO A 161 -13.71 -0.23 9.27
N ASP A 162 -14.21 0.68 10.10
CA ASP A 162 -15.14 1.72 9.64
C ASP A 162 -14.53 2.60 8.55
N GLU A 163 -13.28 2.98 8.71
CA GLU A 163 -12.56 3.77 7.71
C GLU A 163 -12.32 2.98 6.41
N CYS A 164 -11.81 1.75 6.53
CA CYS A 164 -11.54 0.90 5.36
C CYS A 164 -12.81 0.55 4.58
N SER A 165 -13.94 0.41 5.27
CA SER A 165 -15.25 0.19 4.65
C SER A 165 -15.78 1.41 3.88
N ASN A 166 -15.26 2.61 4.17
CA ASN A 166 -15.67 3.86 3.54
C ASN A 166 -14.76 4.30 2.37
N TYR A 167 -13.68 3.60 2.14
CA TYR A 167 -12.83 3.79 0.96
C TYR A 167 -13.49 3.10 -0.25
#